data_83118f5452b9c1b2ea1ed3af5381db61
#
_entry.id   83118f5452b9c1b2ea1ed3af5381db61
#
_cell.length_a   1.000
_cell.length_b   1.000
_cell.length_c   1.000
_cell.angle_alpha   90.00
_cell.angle_beta   90.00
_cell.angle_gamma   90.00
#
_symmetry.space_group_name_H-M   'P 1'
#
loop_
_entity.id
_entity.type
_entity.pdbx_description
1 polymer ?
#
loop_
_entity_poly.entity_id
_entity_poly.type
_entity_poly.pdbx_seq_one_letter_code
_entity_poly.pdbx_strand_id
1 'polypeptide(L)'
;MTRRILIMGLPGSGKTFLARELCDQLMSRGMSVTHLNADAIREQFNDWDFSAAGRLRQAQRMRDLADSATADLVIADFVAPLPEHRVIFDPDYLIHVNTIDQGRYADTNQIFQAPACCDFVVTTQDADHWARQLINCLFNK
;
A
#
# COMPACT_ATOMS: atom_id res chain seq x y z
N MET A 1 -12.58 14.86 -5.31
CA MET A 1 -11.80 13.84 -6.05
C MET A 1 -11.00 13.01 -5.06
N THR A 2 -11.12 11.71 -5.14
CA THR A 2 -10.42 10.80 -4.22
C THR A 2 -8.95 10.67 -4.61
N ARG A 3 -8.05 10.93 -3.68
CA ARG A 3 -6.62 10.64 -3.86
C ARG A 3 -6.34 9.24 -3.38
N ARG A 4 -5.25 8.66 -3.90
CA ARG A 4 -4.87 7.30 -3.51
C ARG A 4 -3.40 7.22 -3.13
N ILE A 5 -3.15 6.54 -2.01
CA ILE A 5 -1.82 6.25 -1.50
C ILE A 5 -1.58 4.75 -1.63
N LEU A 6 -0.45 4.36 -2.19
CA LEU A 6 0.01 2.97 -2.19
C LEU A 6 1.13 2.82 -1.18
N ILE A 7 0.90 1.96 -0.18
CA ILE A 7 1.92 1.53 0.76
C ILE A 7 2.39 0.15 0.31
N MET A 8 3.61 0.07 -0.18
CA MET A 8 4.17 -1.16 -0.75
C MET A 8 5.41 -1.62 -0.01
N GLY A 9 5.76 -2.86 -0.16
CA GLY A 9 6.93 -3.47 0.47
C GLY A 9 6.77 -4.96 0.62
N LEU A 10 7.82 -5.64 1.06
CA LEU A 10 7.83 -7.08 1.25
C LEU A 10 6.83 -7.53 2.32
N PRO A 11 6.30 -8.76 2.22
CA PRO A 11 5.45 -9.32 3.28
C PRO A 11 6.20 -9.31 4.61
N GLY A 12 5.53 -8.86 5.66
CA GLY A 12 6.13 -8.76 7.01
C GLY A 12 6.88 -7.45 7.27
N SER A 13 6.91 -6.52 6.32
CA SER A 13 7.59 -5.23 6.50
C SER A 13 6.84 -4.25 7.42
N GLY A 14 5.56 -4.49 7.72
CA GLY A 14 4.76 -3.62 8.57
C GLY A 14 3.80 -2.70 7.82
N LYS A 15 3.52 -2.97 6.55
CA LYS A 15 2.64 -2.15 5.71
C LYS A 15 1.25 -1.97 6.30
N THR A 16 0.64 -3.05 6.78
CA THR A 16 -0.73 -3.03 7.30
C THR A 16 -0.82 -2.22 8.58
N PHE A 17 0.14 -2.36 9.47
CA PHE A 17 0.17 -1.56 10.72
C PHE A 17 0.32 -0.08 10.41
N LEU A 18 1.20 0.26 9.47
CA LEU A 18 1.37 1.65 9.04
C LEU A 18 0.08 2.18 8.41
N ALA A 19 -0.54 1.41 7.53
CA ALA A 19 -1.79 1.80 6.87
C ALA A 19 -2.90 2.06 7.87
N ARG A 20 -3.08 1.18 8.84
CA ARG A 20 -4.09 1.33 9.89
C ARG A 20 -3.86 2.58 10.72
N GLU A 21 -2.63 2.81 11.15
CA GLU A 21 -2.28 3.97 11.96
C GLU A 21 -2.49 5.26 11.16
N LEU A 22 -2.09 5.28 9.90
CA LEU A 22 -2.29 6.42 9.03
C LEU A 22 -3.79 6.71 8.84
N CYS A 23 -4.60 5.68 8.60
CA CYS A 23 -6.06 5.83 8.51
C CYS A 23 -6.63 6.45 9.78
N ASP A 24 -6.27 5.93 10.95
CA ASP A 24 -6.79 6.39 12.23
C ASP A 24 -6.43 7.85 12.48
N GLN A 25 -5.20 8.24 12.21
CA GLN A 25 -4.75 9.62 12.42
C GLN A 25 -5.44 10.59 11.44
N LEU A 26 -5.62 10.21 10.19
CA LEU A 26 -6.31 11.04 9.21
C LEU A 26 -7.80 11.17 9.51
N MET A 27 -8.46 10.08 9.91
CA MET A 27 -9.86 10.12 10.30
C MET A 27 -10.07 11.00 11.53
N SER A 28 -9.15 11.00 12.48
CA SER A 28 -9.23 11.90 13.65
C SER A 28 -9.08 13.37 13.28
N ARG A 29 -8.56 13.65 12.07
CA ARG A 29 -8.46 15.01 11.52
C ARG A 29 -9.67 15.39 10.65
N GLY A 30 -10.69 14.54 10.60
CA GLY A 30 -11.92 14.78 9.85
C GLY A 30 -11.91 14.32 8.41
N MET A 31 -10.88 13.59 7.96
CA MET A 31 -10.86 13.02 6.61
C MET A 31 -11.60 11.69 6.57
N SER A 32 -12.34 11.45 5.48
CA SER A 32 -12.88 10.12 5.19
C SER A 32 -11.82 9.29 4.46
N VAL A 33 -11.61 8.05 4.91
CA VAL A 33 -10.55 7.18 4.39
C VAL A 33 -11.10 5.79 4.14
N THR A 34 -10.80 5.24 2.96
CA THR A 34 -11.03 3.83 2.63
C THR A 34 -9.70 3.10 2.67
N HIS A 35 -9.62 2.05 3.47
CA HIS A 35 -8.43 1.20 3.56
C HIS A 35 -8.63 -0.06 2.73
N LEU A 36 -7.76 -0.28 1.75
CA LEU A 36 -7.74 -1.48 0.93
C LEU A 36 -6.54 -2.33 1.33
N ASN A 37 -6.78 -3.35 2.15
CA ASN A 37 -5.77 -4.33 2.55
C ASN A 37 -5.80 -5.50 1.58
N ALA A 38 -4.69 -5.79 0.93
CA ALA A 38 -4.63 -6.78 -0.14
C ALA A 38 -5.01 -8.20 0.34
N ASP A 39 -4.57 -8.60 1.53
CA ASP A 39 -4.88 -9.94 2.04
C ASP A 39 -6.38 -10.08 2.34
N ALA A 40 -6.98 -9.06 2.93
CA ALA A 40 -8.43 -9.06 3.19
C ALA A 40 -9.21 -9.12 1.87
N ILE A 41 -8.75 -8.44 0.84
CA ILE A 41 -9.37 -8.45 -0.48
C ILE A 41 -9.21 -9.79 -1.16
N ARG A 42 -8.03 -10.43 -1.07
CA ARG A 42 -7.85 -11.79 -1.58
C ARG A 42 -8.79 -12.78 -0.90
N GLU A 43 -8.98 -12.65 0.40
CA GLU A 43 -9.91 -13.49 1.14
C GLU A 43 -11.36 -13.28 0.66
N GLN A 44 -11.76 -12.01 0.50
CA GLN A 44 -13.09 -11.64 0.03
C GLN A 44 -13.40 -12.25 -1.34
N PHE A 45 -12.43 -12.27 -2.25
CA PHE A 45 -12.57 -12.80 -3.61
C PHE A 45 -12.16 -14.27 -3.73
N ASN A 46 -11.70 -14.86 -2.63
CA ASN A 46 -11.17 -16.22 -2.61
C ASN A 46 -10.13 -16.46 -3.70
N ASP A 47 -9.18 -15.54 -3.82
CA ASP A 47 -8.18 -15.54 -4.88
C ASP A 47 -6.78 -15.39 -4.29
N TRP A 48 -6.12 -16.53 -4.07
CA TRP A 48 -4.77 -16.62 -3.53
C TRP A 48 -3.75 -17.01 -4.60
N ASP A 49 -4.04 -16.66 -5.85
CA ASP A 49 -3.16 -16.93 -6.98
C ASP A 49 -2.03 -15.90 -7.03
N PHE A 50 -0.82 -16.35 -6.71
CA PHE A 50 0.40 -15.54 -6.73
C PHE A 50 1.24 -15.74 -8.00
N SER A 51 0.67 -16.36 -9.04
CA SER A 51 1.29 -16.37 -10.36
C SER A 51 1.40 -14.95 -10.94
N ALA A 52 2.16 -14.79 -12.01
CA ALA A 52 2.27 -13.50 -12.69
C ALA A 52 0.89 -12.96 -13.06
N ALA A 53 0.01 -13.79 -13.64
CA ALA A 53 -1.34 -13.40 -14.00
C ALA A 53 -2.19 -13.06 -12.78
N GLY A 54 -2.07 -13.84 -11.69
CA GLY A 54 -2.82 -13.60 -10.45
C GLY A 54 -2.41 -12.30 -9.76
N ARG A 55 -1.13 -11.95 -9.81
CA ARG A 55 -0.63 -10.68 -9.25
C ARG A 55 -1.12 -9.48 -10.07
N LEU A 56 -1.18 -9.60 -11.39
CA LEU A 56 -1.75 -8.56 -12.26
C LEU A 56 -3.24 -8.39 -11.99
N ARG A 57 -3.96 -9.48 -11.84
CA ARG A 57 -5.39 -9.47 -11.52
C ARG A 57 -5.64 -8.78 -10.17
N GLN A 58 -4.80 -9.05 -9.17
CA GLN A 58 -4.91 -8.40 -7.86
C GLN A 58 -4.66 -6.90 -7.97
N ALA A 59 -3.64 -6.46 -8.70
CA ALA A 59 -3.35 -5.05 -8.91
C ALA A 59 -4.53 -4.33 -9.57
N GLN A 60 -5.13 -4.94 -10.60
CA GLN A 60 -6.30 -4.39 -11.27
C GLN A 60 -7.51 -4.33 -10.34
N ARG A 61 -7.71 -5.34 -9.53
CA ARG A 61 -8.79 -5.37 -8.53
C ARG A 61 -8.62 -4.25 -7.50
N MET A 62 -7.39 -4.04 -7.01
CA MET A 62 -7.09 -2.94 -6.09
C MET A 62 -7.40 -1.60 -6.76
N ARG A 63 -7.04 -1.44 -8.03
CA ARG A 63 -7.36 -0.25 -8.80
C ARG A 63 -8.86 -0.03 -8.92
N ASP A 64 -9.59 -1.06 -9.30
CA ASP A 64 -11.05 -0.96 -9.50
C ASP A 64 -11.76 -0.57 -8.20
N LEU A 65 -11.34 -1.14 -7.08
CA LEU A 65 -11.88 -0.79 -5.77
C LEU A 65 -11.55 0.66 -5.39
N ALA A 66 -10.35 1.12 -5.70
CA ALA A 66 -9.97 2.51 -5.47
C ALA A 66 -10.79 3.47 -6.34
N ASP A 67 -11.02 3.11 -7.60
CA ASP A 67 -11.81 3.93 -8.54
C ASP A 67 -13.26 4.07 -8.08
N SER A 68 -13.82 3.05 -7.41
CA SER A 68 -15.20 3.08 -6.92
C SER A 68 -15.36 3.73 -5.54
N ALA A 69 -14.27 4.05 -4.87
CA ALA A 69 -14.32 4.67 -3.54
C ALA A 69 -14.76 6.13 -3.63
N THR A 70 -15.58 6.56 -2.68
CA THR A 70 -16.09 7.94 -2.58
C THR A 70 -15.47 8.72 -1.44
N ALA A 71 -14.63 8.09 -0.62
CA ALA A 71 -13.89 8.75 0.46
C ALA A 71 -12.93 9.82 -0.07
N ASP A 72 -12.48 10.71 0.79
CA ASP A 72 -11.48 11.73 0.46
C ASP A 72 -10.16 11.06 0.02
N LEU A 73 -9.84 9.92 0.63
CA LEU A 73 -8.56 9.25 0.45
C LEU A 73 -8.75 7.73 0.44
N VAL A 74 -8.02 7.06 -0.44
CA VAL A 74 -7.84 5.61 -0.42
C VAL A 74 -6.41 5.32 0.00
N ILE A 75 -6.25 4.44 0.98
CA ILE A 75 -4.96 3.91 1.39
C ILE A 75 -4.96 2.43 1.07
N ALA A 76 -4.12 2.02 0.12
CA ALA A 76 -3.96 0.63 -0.27
C ALA A 76 -2.63 0.11 0.25
N ASP A 77 -2.63 -1.07 0.88
CA ASP A 77 -1.39 -1.74 1.24
C ASP A 77 -1.32 -3.11 0.57
N PHE A 78 -0.34 -3.27 -0.29
CA PHE A 78 -0.02 -4.55 -0.91
C PHE A 78 1.44 -4.57 -1.37
N VAL A 79 1.96 -5.77 -1.61
CA VAL A 79 3.38 -5.94 -1.91
C VAL A 79 3.78 -5.18 -3.16
N ALA A 80 2.97 -5.27 -4.22
CA ALA A 80 3.23 -4.64 -5.52
C ALA A 80 4.69 -4.87 -5.95
N PRO A 81 5.13 -6.13 -6.14
CA PRO A 81 6.55 -6.44 -6.25
C PRO A 81 7.19 -5.96 -7.55
N LEU A 82 6.39 -5.70 -8.58
CA LEU A 82 6.90 -5.26 -9.88
C LEU A 82 6.40 -3.86 -10.23
N PRO A 83 7.17 -3.08 -11.01
CA PRO A 83 6.75 -1.75 -11.42
C PRO A 83 5.37 -1.73 -12.10
N GLU A 84 5.05 -2.75 -12.89
CA GLU A 84 3.75 -2.83 -13.59
C GLU A 84 2.57 -2.86 -12.63
N HIS A 85 2.71 -3.48 -11.43
CA HIS A 85 1.64 -3.49 -10.43
C HIS A 85 1.36 -2.08 -9.92
N ARG A 86 2.39 -1.29 -9.75
CA ARG A 86 2.29 0.10 -9.27
C ARG A 86 1.68 0.99 -10.34
N VAL A 87 2.08 0.80 -11.60
CA VAL A 87 1.51 1.54 -12.74
C VAL A 87 0.02 1.24 -12.88
N ILE A 88 -0.39 -0.02 -12.73
CA ILE A 88 -1.80 -0.42 -12.80
C ILE A 88 -2.60 0.28 -11.69
N PHE A 89 -2.12 0.28 -10.46
CA PHE A 89 -2.80 0.94 -9.36
C PHE A 89 -2.83 2.46 -9.53
N ASP A 90 -1.77 3.04 -10.07
CA ASP A 90 -1.64 4.48 -10.37
C ASP A 90 -1.86 5.35 -9.13
N PRO A 91 -1.00 5.24 -8.12
CA PRO A 91 -1.14 6.04 -6.90
C PRO A 91 -0.75 7.50 -7.11
N ASP A 92 -1.39 8.40 -6.34
CA ASP A 92 -0.94 9.79 -6.23
C ASP A 92 0.34 9.88 -5.40
N TYR A 93 0.47 9.02 -4.37
CA TYR A 93 1.66 8.93 -3.53
C TYR A 93 2.07 7.48 -3.38
N LEU A 94 3.35 7.20 -3.61
CA LEU A 94 3.96 5.88 -3.43
C LEU A 94 4.86 5.88 -2.20
N ILE A 95 4.56 5.01 -1.25
CA ILE A 95 5.30 4.87 -0.01
C ILE A 95 5.94 3.49 0.01
N HIS A 96 7.25 3.45 0.10
CA HIS A 96 8.01 2.21 0.16
C HIS A 96 8.35 1.90 1.62
N VAL A 97 7.77 0.82 2.16
CA VAL A 97 8.12 0.31 3.49
C VAL A 97 9.30 -0.63 3.33
N ASN A 98 10.48 -0.10 3.60
CA ASN A 98 11.77 -0.78 3.40
C ASN A 98 12.42 -1.07 4.75
N THR A 99 11.78 -1.94 5.53
CA THR A 99 12.20 -2.27 6.90
C THR A 99 12.92 -3.60 7.02
N ILE A 100 12.84 -4.46 5.99
CA ILE A 100 13.43 -5.79 5.96
C ILE A 100 14.03 -6.06 4.57
N ASP A 101 15.07 -6.88 4.52
CA ASP A 101 15.73 -7.24 3.25
C ASP A 101 15.04 -8.39 2.54
N GLN A 102 14.42 -9.29 3.32
CA GLN A 102 13.72 -10.46 2.78
C GLN A 102 12.42 -10.67 3.54
N GLY A 103 11.33 -10.88 2.80
CA GLY A 103 10.06 -11.28 3.36
C GLY A 103 10.02 -12.80 3.59
N ARG A 104 8.89 -13.29 4.13
CA ARG A 104 8.70 -14.69 4.51
C ARG A 104 8.50 -15.64 3.31
N TYR A 105 8.28 -15.12 2.11
CA TYR A 105 8.01 -15.93 0.90
C TYR A 105 9.16 -15.77 -0.10
N ALA A 106 9.88 -16.85 -0.35
CA ALA A 106 11.08 -16.85 -1.20
C ALA A 106 10.79 -16.43 -2.65
N ASP A 107 9.67 -16.87 -3.21
CA ASP A 107 9.28 -16.51 -4.58
C ASP A 107 8.99 -15.01 -4.72
N THR A 108 8.37 -14.38 -3.72
CA THR A 108 8.17 -12.94 -3.69
C THR A 108 9.50 -12.19 -3.59
N ASN A 109 10.43 -12.69 -2.75
CA ASN A 109 11.77 -12.09 -2.63
C ASN A 109 12.50 -12.07 -3.96
N GLN A 110 12.36 -13.15 -4.76
CA GLN A 110 13.04 -13.27 -6.05
C GLN A 110 12.55 -12.27 -7.09
N ILE A 111 11.26 -11.94 -7.08
CA ILE A 111 10.68 -11.05 -8.10
C ILE A 111 10.58 -9.60 -7.64
N PHE A 112 10.70 -9.33 -6.35
CA PHE A 112 10.51 -7.99 -5.80
C PHE A 112 11.56 -7.03 -6.34
N GLN A 113 11.09 -5.95 -6.97
CA GLN A 113 11.93 -4.85 -7.44
C GLN A 113 11.60 -3.61 -6.64
N ALA A 114 12.58 -3.10 -5.89
CA ALA A 114 12.40 -1.86 -5.16
C ALA A 114 12.10 -0.72 -6.14
N PRO A 115 11.23 0.25 -5.77
CA PRO A 115 10.94 1.37 -6.67
C PRO A 115 12.18 2.25 -6.86
N ALA A 116 12.43 2.64 -8.11
CA ALA A 116 13.51 3.57 -8.43
C ALA A 116 13.24 4.96 -7.86
N CYS A 117 11.96 5.34 -7.83
CA CYS A 117 11.48 6.59 -7.24
C CYS A 117 10.24 6.32 -6.41
N CYS A 118 10.16 6.98 -5.25
CA CYS A 118 8.95 6.96 -4.42
C CYS A 118 8.84 8.31 -3.70
N ASP A 119 7.65 8.60 -3.18
CA ASP A 119 7.40 9.86 -2.49
C ASP A 119 7.94 9.84 -1.05
N PHE A 120 8.00 8.65 -0.45
CA PHE A 120 8.44 8.51 0.93
C PHE A 120 8.96 7.08 1.17
N VAL A 121 10.01 6.96 2.00
CA VAL A 121 10.57 5.66 2.41
C VAL A 121 10.44 5.52 3.92
N VAL A 122 9.88 4.39 4.37
CA VAL A 122 9.77 4.04 5.78
C VAL A 122 10.81 2.97 6.09
N THR A 123 11.70 3.23 7.04
CA THR A 123 12.88 2.39 7.27
C THR A 123 12.85 1.62 8.59
N THR A 124 11.87 1.87 9.46
CA THR A 124 11.71 1.13 10.72
C THR A 124 10.25 0.80 10.96
N GLN A 125 9.99 -0.17 11.84
CA GLN A 125 8.62 -0.59 12.16
C GLN A 125 8.09 0.19 13.37
N ASP A 126 7.80 1.47 13.16
CA ASP A 126 7.21 2.38 14.14
C ASP A 126 6.03 3.11 13.48
N ALA A 127 4.89 2.44 13.44
CA ALA A 127 3.73 2.90 12.66
C ALA A 127 3.24 4.28 13.08
N ASP A 128 3.15 4.56 14.38
CA ASP A 128 2.69 5.85 14.88
C ASP A 128 3.62 6.98 14.45
N HIS A 129 4.92 6.79 14.63
CA HIS A 129 5.93 7.78 14.23
C HIS A 129 5.85 8.08 12.73
N TRP A 130 5.86 7.04 11.90
CA TRP A 130 5.88 7.21 10.46
C TRP A 130 4.56 7.75 9.91
N ALA A 131 3.42 7.38 10.51
CA ALA A 131 2.14 7.96 10.12
C ALA A 131 2.14 9.47 10.35
N ARG A 132 2.65 9.94 11.48
CA ARG A 132 2.79 11.38 11.74
C ARG A 132 3.71 12.07 10.76
N GLN A 133 4.86 11.45 10.44
CA GLN A 133 5.79 12.00 9.46
C GLN A 133 5.16 12.09 8.06
N LEU A 134 4.43 11.06 7.66
CA LEU A 134 3.73 11.06 6.38
C LEU A 134 2.68 12.17 6.29
N ILE A 135 1.90 12.36 7.34
CA ILE A 135 0.90 13.42 7.38
C ILE A 135 1.57 14.79 7.26
N ASN A 136 2.64 15.02 7.98
CA ASN A 136 3.39 16.28 7.91
C ASN A 136 3.97 16.51 6.51
N CYS A 137 4.48 15.46 5.88
CA CYS A 137 5.10 15.56 4.57
C CYS A 137 4.08 15.76 3.44
N LEU A 138 2.95 15.03 3.48
CA LEU A 138 2.00 14.97 2.38
C LEU A 138 0.81 15.91 2.53
N PHE A 139 0.40 16.24 3.74
CA PHE A 139 -0.85 16.95 4.00
C PHE A 139 -0.72 18.28 4.74
N ASN A 140 0.39 18.53 5.41
CA ASN A 140 0.63 19.78 6.14
C ASN A 140 1.61 20.69 5.37
N LYS A 141 1.21 21.10 4.20
CA LYS A 141 2.04 22.01 3.38
C LYS A 141 1.64 23.46 3.55
#